data_2dd2ed762d80242ddba227072a917fe2
#
_entry.id   2dd2ed762d80242ddba227072a917fe2
#
_cell.length_a   1.000
_cell.length_b   1.000
_cell.length_c   1.000
_cell.angle_alpha   90.00
_cell.angle_beta   90.00
_cell.angle_gamma   90.00
#
_symmetry.space_group_name_H-M   'P 1'
#
loop_
_entity.id
_entity.type
_entity.pdbx_description
1 polymer ?
#
loop_
_entity_poly.entity_id
_entity_poly.type
_entity_poly.pdbx_seq_one_letter_code
_entity_poly.pdbx_strand_id
1 'polypeptide(L)'
;AKGLTSGYIPMGGLVLSKRIADTLVEQGGVYAHGLTYSGHPVAAAVALANIKALRDEGVVSQVKDDTGPYLQQCLRQVFGDHPLVGDIQGTGLVAALQFSEDKASRKRFANESDIAWRCRTIGFEEGVIIRSTQGRMIMAPALVATHAELDELVDKTKRAVDRTAQELGLL
;
A
#
# COMPACT_ATOMS: atom_id res chain seq x y z
N ALA A 1 3.37 14.34 -0.21
CA ALA A 1 2.62 13.33 -0.94
C ALA A 1 3.58 12.37 -1.62
N LYS A 2 3.54 11.11 -1.25
CA LYS A 2 4.53 10.09 -1.65
C LYS A 2 4.67 9.94 -3.17
N GLY A 3 3.57 9.70 -3.88
CA GLY A 3 3.55 9.54 -5.33
C GLY A 3 3.72 10.84 -6.13
N LEU A 4 3.62 12.00 -5.50
CA LEU A 4 3.71 13.28 -6.20
C LEU A 4 5.11 13.51 -6.78
N THR A 5 6.14 13.08 -6.06
CA THR A 5 7.55 13.21 -6.45
C THR A 5 8.29 11.86 -6.48
N SER A 6 7.60 10.73 -6.33
CA SER A 6 8.19 9.38 -6.21
C SER A 6 9.35 9.29 -5.22
N GLY A 7 9.33 10.11 -4.17
CA GLY A 7 10.36 10.14 -3.13
C GLY A 7 11.64 10.92 -3.47
N TYR A 8 11.76 11.49 -4.66
CA TYR A 8 12.95 12.24 -5.06
C TYR A 8 13.17 13.51 -4.26
N ILE A 9 12.07 14.18 -3.84
CA ILE A 9 12.15 15.39 -3.02
C ILE A 9 10.94 15.46 -2.07
N PRO A 10 11.12 15.90 -0.81
CA PRO A 10 10.01 16.11 0.10
C PRO A 10 9.03 17.15 -0.44
N MET A 11 7.77 16.77 -0.64
CA MET A 11 6.71 17.67 -1.08
C MET A 11 5.36 17.19 -0.54
N GLY A 12 4.54 18.11 -0.06
CA GLY A 12 3.14 17.92 0.24
C GLY A 12 2.27 18.65 -0.78
N GLY A 13 1.04 18.19 -0.97
CA GLY A 13 0.07 18.85 -1.83
C GLY A 13 -1.34 18.76 -1.23
N LEU A 14 -2.09 19.84 -1.37
CA LEU A 14 -3.50 19.92 -1.00
C LEU A 14 -4.29 20.40 -2.20
N VAL A 15 -5.33 19.67 -2.56
CA VAL A 15 -6.27 20.07 -3.61
C VAL A 15 -7.58 20.47 -2.94
N LEU A 16 -8.03 21.70 -3.19
CA LEU A 16 -9.29 22.22 -2.71
C LEU A 16 -10.35 22.18 -3.80
N SER A 17 -11.60 21.88 -3.43
CA SER A 17 -12.70 22.05 -4.34
C SER A 17 -12.93 23.55 -4.62
N LYS A 18 -13.48 23.87 -5.82
CA LYS A 18 -13.79 25.26 -6.19
C LYS A 18 -14.66 25.94 -5.12
N ARG A 19 -15.67 25.25 -4.60
CA ARG A 19 -16.56 25.78 -3.55
C ARG A 19 -15.80 26.23 -2.29
N ILE A 20 -14.82 25.46 -1.84
CA ILE A 20 -13.99 25.82 -0.67
C ILE A 20 -13.08 26.99 -1.01
N ALA A 21 -12.44 26.96 -2.18
CA ALA A 21 -11.58 28.04 -2.63
C ALA A 21 -12.33 29.37 -2.76
N ASP A 22 -13.51 29.36 -3.39
CA ASP A 22 -14.36 30.55 -3.53
C ASP A 22 -14.74 31.13 -2.16
N THR A 23 -15.19 30.28 -1.22
CA THR A 23 -15.53 30.72 0.14
C THR A 23 -14.36 31.40 0.85
N LEU A 24 -13.14 30.84 0.72
CA LEU A 24 -11.93 31.43 1.30
C LEU A 24 -11.59 32.79 0.70
N VAL A 25 -11.78 32.96 -0.60
CA VAL A 25 -11.56 34.23 -1.31
C VAL A 25 -12.61 35.26 -0.96
N GLU A 26 -13.91 34.88 -0.96
CA GLU A 26 -15.04 35.77 -0.73
C GLU A 26 -15.12 36.30 0.71
N GLN A 27 -14.72 35.46 1.68
CA GLN A 27 -14.69 35.87 3.08
C GLN A 27 -13.49 36.77 3.43
N GLY A 28 -12.65 37.10 2.45
CA GLY A 28 -11.66 38.17 2.52
C GLY A 28 -10.53 38.01 3.52
N GLY A 29 -10.31 36.78 3.97
CA GLY A 29 -9.22 36.47 4.92
C GLY A 29 -7.90 36.13 4.23
N VAL A 30 -6.80 36.50 4.85
CA VAL A 30 -5.51 35.91 4.55
C VAL A 30 -5.52 34.49 5.11
N TYR A 31 -5.34 33.49 4.26
CA TYR A 31 -5.14 32.10 4.71
C TYR A 31 -3.80 32.01 5.43
N ALA A 32 -3.82 32.27 6.74
CA ALA A 32 -2.63 32.34 7.60
C ALA A 32 -2.06 30.94 7.92
N HIS A 33 -1.98 30.06 6.92
CA HIS A 33 -1.40 28.73 7.04
C HIS A 33 -0.40 28.51 5.91
N GLY A 34 0.87 28.38 6.26
CA GLY A 34 1.95 28.18 5.31
C GLY A 34 3.15 27.57 6.00
N LEU A 35 3.96 26.91 5.19
CA LEU A 35 5.25 26.35 5.60
C LEU A 35 6.35 27.16 4.91
N THR A 36 7.51 27.31 5.57
CA THR A 36 8.64 28.09 5.06
C THR A 36 9.04 27.68 3.62
N TYR A 37 8.95 26.38 3.32
CA TYR A 37 9.28 25.84 1.98
C TYR A 37 8.08 25.67 1.07
N SER A 38 6.92 26.27 1.36
CA SER A 38 5.77 26.27 0.44
C SER A 38 6.14 26.92 -0.89
N GLY A 39 5.71 26.32 -2.00
CA GLY A 39 6.00 26.82 -3.35
C GLY A 39 7.45 26.65 -3.80
N HIS A 40 8.20 25.73 -3.21
CA HIS A 40 9.62 25.50 -3.58
C HIS A 40 9.75 25.13 -5.05
N PRO A 41 10.45 25.93 -5.87
CA PRO A 41 10.42 25.77 -7.34
C PRO A 41 11.05 24.46 -7.81
N VAL A 42 12.13 23.98 -7.17
CA VAL A 42 12.74 22.70 -7.51
C VAL A 42 11.81 21.55 -7.20
N ALA A 43 11.09 21.58 -6.05
CA ALA A 43 10.12 20.54 -5.72
C ALA A 43 8.96 20.51 -6.72
N ALA A 44 8.49 21.69 -7.16
CA ALA A 44 7.46 21.80 -8.19
C ALA A 44 7.93 21.24 -9.54
N ALA A 45 9.16 21.53 -9.96
CA ALA A 45 9.74 21.01 -11.20
C ALA A 45 9.86 19.46 -11.16
N VAL A 46 10.33 18.91 -10.04
CA VAL A 46 10.39 17.44 -9.85
C VAL A 46 9.00 16.81 -9.89
N ALA A 47 8.02 17.42 -9.21
CA ALA A 47 6.64 16.91 -9.23
C ALA A 47 6.05 16.91 -10.64
N LEU A 48 6.26 17.99 -11.41
CA LEU A 48 5.81 18.08 -12.80
C LEU A 48 6.46 17.03 -13.69
N ALA A 49 7.77 16.82 -13.56
CA ALA A 49 8.49 15.81 -14.31
C ALA A 49 7.98 14.40 -13.96
N ASN A 50 7.78 14.12 -12.68
CA ASN A 50 7.25 12.82 -12.22
C ASN A 50 5.81 12.56 -12.72
N ILE A 51 4.93 13.56 -12.63
CA ILE A 51 3.55 13.43 -13.16
C ILE A 51 3.56 13.21 -14.67
N LYS A 52 4.45 13.90 -15.38
CA LYS A 52 4.62 13.70 -16.82
C LYS A 52 5.09 12.28 -17.13
N ALA A 53 6.11 11.76 -16.45
CA ALA A 53 6.60 10.39 -16.63
C ALA A 53 5.48 9.36 -16.37
N LEU A 54 4.77 9.45 -15.24
CA LEU A 54 3.65 8.56 -14.91
C LEU A 54 2.57 8.53 -16.01
N ARG A 55 2.32 9.66 -16.65
CA ARG A 55 1.33 9.77 -17.74
C ARG A 55 1.88 9.22 -19.05
N ASP A 56 3.08 9.67 -19.46
CA ASP A 56 3.67 9.32 -20.76
C ASP A 56 4.00 7.83 -20.85
N GLU A 57 4.40 7.22 -19.74
CA GLU A 57 4.68 5.79 -19.62
C GLU A 57 3.42 4.94 -19.34
N GLY A 58 2.26 5.57 -19.17
CA GLY A 58 1.00 4.88 -18.96
C GLY A 58 0.90 4.10 -17.63
N VAL A 59 1.74 4.43 -16.65
CA VAL A 59 1.89 3.65 -15.39
C VAL A 59 0.57 3.47 -14.65
N VAL A 60 -0.24 4.53 -14.56
CA VAL A 60 -1.53 4.47 -13.86
C VAL A 60 -2.52 3.56 -14.58
N SER A 61 -2.56 3.61 -15.92
CA SER A 61 -3.42 2.74 -16.74
C SER A 61 -2.98 1.28 -16.63
N GLN A 62 -1.67 1.01 -16.68
CA GLN A 62 -1.12 -0.33 -16.48
C GLN A 62 -1.53 -0.92 -15.12
N VAL A 63 -1.40 -0.14 -14.04
CA VAL A 63 -1.82 -0.61 -12.72
C VAL A 63 -3.33 -0.84 -12.66
N LYS A 64 -4.13 0.04 -13.29
CA LYS A 64 -5.58 -0.08 -13.27
C LYS A 64 -6.08 -1.30 -14.04
N ASP A 65 -5.53 -1.52 -15.23
CA ASP A 65 -6.12 -2.41 -16.22
C ASP A 65 -5.40 -3.78 -16.32
N ASP A 66 -4.18 -3.91 -15.76
CA ASP A 66 -3.33 -5.10 -15.85
C ASP A 66 -2.78 -5.54 -14.49
N THR A 67 -1.69 -4.92 -14.00
CA THR A 67 -0.93 -5.44 -12.83
C THR A 67 -1.71 -5.39 -11.52
N GLY A 68 -2.61 -4.44 -11.36
CA GLY A 68 -3.49 -4.36 -10.18
C GLY A 68 -4.47 -5.52 -10.10
N PRO A 69 -5.35 -5.74 -11.10
CA PRO A 69 -6.23 -6.92 -11.17
C PRO A 69 -5.47 -8.23 -11.00
N TYR A 70 -4.30 -8.35 -11.65
CA TYR A 70 -3.43 -9.52 -11.55
C TYR A 70 -3.03 -9.81 -10.10
N LEU A 71 -2.42 -8.83 -9.40
CA LEU A 71 -2.03 -9.00 -7.99
C LEU A 71 -3.22 -9.38 -7.11
N GLN A 72 -4.36 -8.70 -7.27
CA GLN A 72 -5.55 -8.97 -6.47
C GLN A 72 -6.08 -10.40 -6.71
N GLN A 73 -5.97 -10.92 -7.92
CA GLN A 73 -6.34 -12.30 -8.25
C GLN A 73 -5.36 -13.30 -7.62
N CYS A 74 -4.05 -13.10 -7.78
CA CYS A 74 -3.02 -13.97 -7.19
C CYS A 74 -3.19 -14.08 -5.68
N LEU A 75 -3.41 -12.97 -4.99
CA LEU A 75 -3.62 -12.98 -3.54
C LEU A 75 -4.85 -13.77 -3.12
N ARG A 76 -5.97 -13.66 -3.85
CA ARG A 76 -7.18 -14.46 -3.55
C ARG A 76 -6.97 -15.94 -3.83
N GLN A 77 -6.27 -16.29 -4.90
CA GLN A 77 -5.96 -17.68 -5.23
C GLN A 77 -5.05 -18.33 -4.18
N VAL A 78 -4.04 -17.61 -3.71
CA VAL A 78 -3.02 -18.14 -2.80
C VAL A 78 -3.50 -18.14 -1.34
N PHE A 79 -4.21 -17.10 -0.92
CA PHE A 79 -4.56 -16.89 0.48
C PHE A 79 -6.06 -17.02 0.78
N GLY A 80 -6.90 -17.19 -0.23
CA GLY A 80 -8.35 -17.25 -0.06
C GLY A 80 -8.81 -18.31 0.93
N ASP A 81 -8.17 -19.47 0.92
CA ASP A 81 -8.48 -20.60 1.82
C ASP A 81 -7.43 -20.82 2.91
N HIS A 82 -6.44 -19.92 3.02
CA HIS A 82 -5.37 -20.06 4.00
C HIS A 82 -5.91 -19.90 5.44
N PRO A 83 -5.59 -20.83 6.39
CA PRO A 83 -6.19 -20.85 7.72
C PRO A 83 -5.91 -19.59 8.55
N LEU A 84 -4.72 -18.98 8.41
CA LEU A 84 -4.36 -17.77 9.14
C LEU A 84 -4.99 -16.50 8.55
N VAL A 85 -5.43 -16.51 7.27
CA VAL A 85 -5.91 -15.31 6.58
C VAL A 85 -7.44 -15.24 6.61
N GLY A 86 -7.98 -14.33 7.39
CA GLY A 86 -9.42 -14.12 7.53
C GLY A 86 -10.05 -13.22 6.47
N ASP A 87 -9.28 -12.25 5.93
CA ASP A 87 -9.78 -11.34 4.92
C ASP A 87 -8.62 -10.82 4.03
N ILE A 88 -8.96 -10.52 2.77
CA ILE A 88 -8.04 -9.97 1.77
C ILE A 88 -8.68 -8.71 1.21
N GLN A 89 -8.05 -7.57 1.45
CA GLN A 89 -8.52 -6.28 0.98
C GLN A 89 -7.46 -5.61 0.11
N GLY A 90 -7.89 -4.89 -0.90
CA GLY A 90 -6.96 -4.13 -1.72
C GLY A 90 -7.58 -3.57 -2.99
N THR A 91 -6.82 -2.70 -3.62
CA THR A 91 -7.12 -2.12 -4.94
C THR A 91 -5.82 -1.77 -5.64
N GLY A 92 -5.76 -2.01 -6.94
CA GLY A 92 -4.52 -1.84 -7.71
C GLY A 92 -3.39 -2.66 -7.08
N LEU A 93 -2.25 -2.03 -6.84
CA LEU A 93 -1.08 -2.66 -6.22
C LEU A 93 -0.98 -2.47 -4.70
N VAL A 94 -2.03 -1.99 -4.05
CA VAL A 94 -2.09 -1.96 -2.57
C VAL A 94 -2.99 -3.08 -2.11
N ALA A 95 -2.48 -3.93 -1.21
CA ALA A 95 -3.25 -5.04 -0.65
C ALA A 95 -2.90 -5.28 0.82
N ALA A 96 -3.84 -5.87 1.55
CA ALA A 96 -3.68 -6.26 2.92
C ALA A 96 -4.26 -7.66 3.16
N LEU A 97 -3.50 -8.50 3.86
CA LEU A 97 -3.97 -9.75 4.44
C LEU A 97 -4.30 -9.51 5.90
N GLN A 98 -5.53 -9.69 6.31
CA GLN A 98 -5.95 -9.63 7.70
C GLN A 98 -5.84 -11.02 8.32
N PHE A 99 -5.05 -11.15 9.37
CA PHE A 99 -4.99 -12.40 10.14
C PHE A 99 -6.19 -12.54 11.07
N SER A 100 -6.69 -13.75 11.22
CA SER A 100 -7.79 -14.07 12.13
C SER A 100 -7.58 -15.43 12.79
N GLU A 101 -8.03 -15.54 14.04
CA GLU A 101 -8.03 -16.78 14.81
C GLU A 101 -9.12 -17.74 14.32
N ASP A 102 -10.27 -17.18 13.95
CA ASP A 102 -11.36 -17.91 13.32
C ASP A 102 -11.97 -17.07 12.20
N LYS A 103 -11.87 -17.58 11.00
CA LYS A 103 -12.33 -16.95 9.77
C LYS A 103 -13.87 -16.85 9.73
N ALA A 104 -14.59 -17.87 10.19
CA ALA A 104 -16.03 -17.93 10.10
C ALA A 104 -16.71 -16.87 10.98
N SER A 105 -16.24 -16.72 12.21
CA SER A 105 -16.74 -15.71 13.15
C SER A 105 -16.04 -14.35 13.01
N ARG A 106 -15.02 -14.24 12.16
CA ARG A 106 -14.13 -13.06 12.02
C ARG A 106 -13.41 -12.71 13.34
N LYS A 107 -13.18 -13.71 14.19
CA LYS A 107 -12.50 -13.50 15.46
C LYS A 107 -11.04 -13.17 15.21
N ARG A 108 -10.58 -12.10 15.81
CA ARG A 108 -9.18 -11.67 15.75
C ARG A 108 -8.38 -12.30 16.88
N PHE A 109 -7.10 -12.49 16.68
CA PHE A 109 -6.20 -12.87 17.77
C PHE A 109 -6.10 -11.76 18.82
N ALA A 110 -6.03 -12.12 20.09
CA ALA A 110 -5.82 -11.17 21.18
C ALA A 110 -4.46 -10.45 21.04
N ASN A 111 -3.45 -11.16 20.52
CA ASN A 111 -2.09 -10.67 20.26
C ASN A 111 -1.80 -10.46 18.77
N GLU A 112 -2.78 -10.03 18.00
CA GLU A 112 -2.70 -9.90 16.53
C GLU A 112 -1.48 -9.09 16.03
N SER A 113 -1.08 -8.06 16.79
CA SER A 113 0.07 -7.22 16.46
C SER A 113 1.39 -7.99 16.53
N ASP A 114 1.55 -8.86 17.52
CA ASP A 114 2.75 -9.69 17.69
C ASP A 114 2.85 -10.74 16.60
N ILE A 115 1.72 -11.37 16.24
CA ILE A 115 1.65 -12.34 15.14
C ILE A 115 2.03 -11.66 13.81
N ALA A 116 1.47 -10.50 13.51
CA ALA A 116 1.81 -9.76 12.30
C ALA A 116 3.27 -9.28 12.31
N TRP A 117 3.79 -8.88 13.46
CA TRP A 117 5.20 -8.55 13.61
C TRP A 117 6.10 -9.76 13.37
N ARG A 118 5.74 -10.91 13.92
CA ARG A 118 6.46 -12.18 13.69
C ARG A 118 6.47 -12.54 12.21
N CYS A 119 5.34 -12.50 11.55
CA CYS A 119 5.24 -12.75 10.10
C CYS A 119 6.11 -11.78 9.29
N ARG A 120 6.13 -10.50 9.66
CA ARG A 120 7.03 -9.51 9.03
C ARG A 120 8.50 -9.90 9.20
N THR A 121 8.91 -10.35 10.39
CA THR A 121 10.28 -10.78 10.66
C THR A 121 10.66 -11.98 9.79
N ILE A 122 9.78 -12.97 9.70
CA ILE A 122 9.96 -14.12 8.80
C ILE A 122 10.02 -13.64 7.34
N GLY A 123 9.21 -12.65 6.96
CA GLY A 123 9.26 -12.05 5.63
C GLY A 123 10.65 -11.53 5.26
N PHE A 124 11.37 -10.89 6.19
CA PHE A 124 12.76 -10.50 5.95
C PHE A 124 13.68 -11.68 5.71
N GLU A 125 13.50 -12.78 6.43
CA GLU A 125 14.27 -14.02 6.22
C GLU A 125 13.98 -14.64 4.84
N GLU A 126 12.73 -14.54 4.38
CA GLU A 126 12.30 -14.99 3.05
C GLU A 126 12.65 -13.98 1.92
N GLY A 127 13.25 -12.85 2.25
CA GLY A 127 13.68 -11.83 1.28
C GLY A 127 12.53 -10.96 0.77
N VAL A 128 11.51 -10.70 1.59
CA VAL A 128 10.41 -9.79 1.28
C VAL A 128 10.16 -8.81 2.42
N ILE A 129 9.91 -7.54 2.05
CA ILE A 129 9.56 -6.49 3.00
C ILE A 129 8.04 -6.26 2.94
N ILE A 130 7.34 -6.68 3.99
CA ILE A 130 5.91 -6.48 4.15
C ILE A 130 5.69 -5.65 5.41
N ARG A 131 4.79 -4.68 5.34
CA ARG A 131 4.45 -3.85 6.49
C ARG A 131 3.43 -4.56 7.37
N SER A 132 3.76 -4.73 8.66
CA SER A 132 2.81 -5.19 9.67
C SER A 132 2.11 -4.02 10.35
N THR A 133 0.80 -4.14 10.60
CA THR A 133 0.03 -3.19 11.42
C THR A 133 -1.26 -3.84 11.92
N GLN A 134 -1.48 -3.85 13.23
CA GLN A 134 -2.72 -4.33 13.87
C GLN A 134 -3.25 -5.65 13.27
N GLY A 135 -2.43 -6.69 13.22
CA GLY A 135 -2.82 -7.98 12.67
C GLY A 135 -2.94 -8.05 11.15
N ARG A 136 -2.45 -7.03 10.43
CA ARG A 136 -2.46 -7.00 8.97
C ARG A 136 -1.07 -7.01 8.40
N MET A 137 -0.91 -7.71 7.28
CA MET A 137 0.26 -7.64 6.42
C MET A 137 -0.08 -6.82 5.18
N ILE A 138 0.55 -5.64 5.03
CA ILE A 138 0.26 -4.70 3.94
C ILE A 138 1.38 -4.76 2.91
N MET A 139 1.00 -4.94 1.66
CA MET A 139 1.86 -4.94 0.48
C MET A 139 1.57 -3.72 -0.38
N ALA A 140 2.61 -3.08 -0.88
CA ALA A 140 2.53 -1.97 -1.81
C ALA A 140 3.80 -1.96 -2.70
N PRO A 141 3.90 -2.88 -3.66
CA PRO A 141 5.03 -2.94 -4.59
C PRO A 141 5.11 -1.68 -5.45
N ALA A 142 6.23 -1.53 -6.18
CA ALA A 142 6.41 -0.43 -7.11
C ALA A 142 5.33 -0.46 -8.20
N LEU A 143 4.87 0.71 -8.64
CA LEU A 143 3.82 0.82 -9.68
C LEU A 143 4.24 0.21 -11.02
N VAL A 144 5.55 0.07 -11.26
CA VAL A 144 6.15 -0.50 -12.48
C VAL A 144 6.49 -1.99 -12.32
N ALA A 145 6.04 -2.63 -11.24
CA ALA A 145 6.29 -4.06 -11.01
C ALA A 145 5.69 -4.90 -12.15
N THR A 146 6.48 -5.86 -12.62
CA THR A 146 6.07 -6.85 -13.62
C THR A 146 5.28 -8.00 -12.97
N HIS A 147 4.56 -8.80 -13.77
CA HIS A 147 3.88 -10.01 -13.28
C HIS A 147 4.84 -10.95 -12.56
N ALA A 148 6.05 -11.17 -13.10
CA ALA A 148 7.05 -12.03 -12.47
C ALA A 148 7.50 -11.53 -11.08
N GLU A 149 7.66 -10.21 -10.92
CA GLU A 149 7.99 -9.61 -9.62
C GLU A 149 6.80 -9.67 -8.65
N LEU A 150 5.57 -9.57 -9.15
CA LEU A 150 4.37 -9.76 -8.34
C LEU A 150 4.20 -11.23 -7.92
N ASP A 151 4.52 -12.20 -8.78
CA ASP A 151 4.54 -13.62 -8.44
C ASP A 151 5.58 -13.90 -7.36
N GLU A 152 6.79 -13.36 -7.50
CA GLU A 152 7.84 -13.47 -6.50
C GLU A 152 7.43 -12.87 -5.15
N LEU A 153 6.78 -11.69 -5.16
CA LEU A 153 6.23 -11.05 -3.97
C LEU A 153 5.22 -11.97 -3.27
N VAL A 154 4.25 -12.51 -4.02
CA VAL A 154 3.20 -13.40 -3.50
C VAL A 154 3.79 -14.68 -2.93
N ASP A 155 4.72 -15.29 -3.65
CA ASP A 155 5.41 -16.53 -3.25
C ASP A 155 6.19 -16.36 -1.94
N LYS A 156 7.01 -15.32 -1.84
CA LYS A 156 7.77 -15.01 -0.61
C LYS A 156 6.85 -14.68 0.55
N THR A 157 5.77 -13.91 0.28
CA THR A 157 4.73 -13.63 1.27
C THR A 157 4.07 -14.91 1.75
N LYS A 158 3.76 -15.84 0.83
CA LYS A 158 3.17 -17.14 1.19
C LYS A 158 4.06 -17.92 2.14
N ARG A 159 5.36 -18.04 1.85
CA ARG A 159 6.30 -18.73 2.75
C ARG A 159 6.32 -18.09 4.15
N ALA A 160 6.31 -16.78 4.23
CA ALA A 160 6.29 -16.08 5.52
C ALA A 160 4.98 -16.35 6.30
N VAL A 161 3.84 -16.35 5.62
CA VAL A 161 2.54 -16.62 6.21
C VAL A 161 2.40 -18.08 6.62
N ASP A 162 2.84 -19.03 5.76
CA ASP A 162 2.85 -20.48 6.07
C ASP A 162 3.67 -20.77 7.34
N ARG A 163 4.91 -20.25 7.41
CA ARG A 163 5.78 -20.42 8.59
C ARG A 163 5.15 -19.82 9.86
N THR A 164 4.50 -18.67 9.73
CA THR A 164 3.78 -18.07 10.86
C THR A 164 2.60 -18.96 11.30
N ALA A 165 1.86 -19.51 10.36
CA ALA A 165 0.75 -20.41 10.65
C ALA A 165 1.23 -21.72 11.31
N GLN A 166 2.37 -22.26 10.89
CA GLN A 166 3.00 -23.44 11.52
C GLN A 166 3.41 -23.15 12.97
N GLU A 167 4.01 -21.99 13.25
CA GLU A 167 4.34 -21.59 14.63
C GLU A 167 3.09 -21.47 15.53
N LEU A 168 1.94 -21.18 14.94
CA LEU A 168 0.64 -21.10 15.63
C LEU A 168 -0.10 -22.46 15.70
N GLY A 169 0.42 -23.50 15.06
CA GLY A 169 -0.24 -24.82 15.00
C GLY A 169 -1.49 -24.84 14.11
N LEU A 170 -1.59 -23.96 13.11
CA LEU A 170 -2.68 -23.87 12.16
C LEU A 170 -2.41 -24.63 10.85
N LEU A 171 -1.16 -25.00 10.60
CA LEU A 171 -0.68 -25.83 9.48
C LEU A 171 0.20 -26.96 10.01
#